data_216ffa8734d5cfeaa4a3aa7d600e47a9
#
_entry.id   216ffa8734d5cfeaa4a3aa7d600e47a9
#
_cell.length_a   1.000
_cell.length_b   1.000
_cell.length_c   1.000
_cell.angle_alpha   90.00
_cell.angle_beta   90.00
_cell.angle_gamma   90.00
#
_symmetry.space_group_name_H-M   'P 1'
#
loop_
_entity.id
_entity.type
_entity.pdbx_description
1 polymer ?
#
loop_
_entity_poly.entity_id
_entity_poly.type
_entity_poly.pdbx_seq_one_letter_code
_entity_poly.pdbx_strand_id
1 'polypeptide(L)'
;MRVPPSAPPAVPSPAAAAAAAAGGEMPFGLQSVCRTLAEANATLQRFAWLGDHLAIAEWTRITEEAETIYDRPGHHTLSCYLDGGYRTERQKVPRYGAPSLLCALPGDHESRWWVRGEMHFVHLYFLPEHFAQRAIRELDREPRELKLADRTYFEDARVAALCRSLALESWDDVDGRLRANETAHDVLSLLLRGQSAMRADAPFKGGLAPAVRRRVRDYIDACLTQPLTLGELAEVAALSEYHFSRMFRLSFGRAPHAWIAEQRLARARLLLRTTSLPLAQVAAACGYANAGHFSHRFRDAHGTTPNTYRQAMRGG
;
A
#
# COMPACT_ATOMS: atom_id res chain seq x y z
N MET A 1 -36.31 -23.65 -51.39
CA MET A 1 -36.16 -23.32 -49.98
C MET A 1 -34.72 -22.83 -49.77
N ARG A 2 -34.49 -21.52 -49.65
CA ARG A 2 -33.15 -20.97 -49.38
C ARG A 2 -32.97 -20.88 -47.87
N VAL A 3 -31.94 -21.54 -47.35
CA VAL A 3 -31.53 -21.41 -45.95
C VAL A 3 -31.00 -19.99 -45.74
N PRO A 4 -31.47 -19.23 -44.74
CA PRO A 4 -30.92 -17.90 -44.45
C PRO A 4 -29.46 -18.03 -44.00
N PRO A 5 -28.59 -17.05 -44.34
CA PRO A 5 -27.20 -17.07 -43.89
C PRO A 5 -27.17 -16.98 -42.37
N SER A 6 -26.35 -17.82 -41.72
CA SER A 6 -26.11 -17.78 -40.27
C SER A 6 -25.55 -16.42 -39.89
N ALA A 7 -26.11 -15.84 -38.86
CA ALA A 7 -25.60 -14.60 -38.30
C ALA A 7 -24.11 -14.76 -37.91
N PRO A 8 -23.27 -13.74 -38.12
CA PRO A 8 -21.87 -13.80 -37.69
C PRO A 8 -21.81 -14.01 -36.17
N PRO A 9 -20.80 -14.75 -35.67
CA PRO A 9 -20.65 -14.95 -34.22
C PRO A 9 -20.56 -13.60 -33.52
N ALA A 10 -21.31 -13.44 -32.43
CA ALA A 10 -21.29 -12.23 -31.61
C ALA A 10 -19.86 -11.99 -31.15
N VAL A 11 -19.34 -10.80 -31.45
CA VAL A 11 -18.04 -10.35 -30.92
C VAL A 11 -18.17 -10.34 -29.39
N PRO A 12 -17.29 -11.05 -28.65
CA PRO A 12 -17.39 -11.08 -27.20
C PRO A 12 -17.28 -9.66 -26.65
N SER A 13 -18.03 -9.36 -25.58
CA SER A 13 -17.93 -8.06 -24.93
C SER A 13 -16.50 -7.82 -24.46
N PRO A 14 -16.00 -6.57 -24.44
CA PRO A 14 -14.64 -6.26 -23.96
C PRO A 14 -14.33 -6.84 -22.57
N ALA A 15 -15.34 -6.88 -21.70
CA ALA A 15 -15.24 -7.53 -20.39
C ALA A 15 -15.07 -9.05 -20.49
N ALA A 16 -15.76 -9.71 -21.45
CA ALA A 16 -15.61 -11.14 -21.68
C ALA A 16 -14.26 -11.48 -22.35
N ALA A 17 -13.77 -10.62 -23.26
CA ALA A 17 -12.46 -10.77 -23.88
C ALA A 17 -11.34 -10.59 -22.84
N ALA A 18 -11.43 -9.61 -21.96
CA ALA A 18 -10.49 -9.38 -20.87
C ALA A 18 -10.54 -10.52 -19.83
N ALA A 19 -11.72 -11.05 -19.50
CA ALA A 19 -11.87 -12.22 -18.61
C ALA A 19 -11.28 -13.49 -19.24
N ALA A 20 -11.47 -13.71 -20.54
CA ALA A 20 -10.87 -14.83 -21.26
C ALA A 20 -9.34 -14.74 -21.32
N ALA A 21 -8.78 -13.55 -21.53
CA ALA A 21 -7.34 -13.29 -21.50
C ALA A 21 -6.73 -13.46 -20.09
N ALA A 22 -7.54 -13.27 -19.03
CA ALA A 22 -7.10 -13.38 -17.65
C ALA A 22 -7.04 -14.83 -17.13
N GLY A 23 -7.60 -15.80 -17.84
CA GLY A 23 -7.68 -17.20 -17.37
C GLY A 23 -8.50 -17.39 -16.09
N GLY A 24 -9.33 -16.41 -15.70
CA GLY A 24 -10.12 -16.41 -14.47
C GLY A 24 -11.10 -15.23 -14.37
N GLU A 25 -11.85 -15.18 -13.29
CA GLU A 25 -12.82 -14.12 -13.02
C GLU A 25 -12.13 -12.80 -12.72
N MET A 26 -12.43 -11.77 -13.49
CA MET A 26 -11.86 -10.42 -13.30
C MET A 26 -12.37 -9.79 -12.01
N PRO A 27 -11.53 -9.14 -11.20
CA PRO A 27 -11.99 -8.40 -10.03
C PRO A 27 -13.11 -7.42 -10.38
N PHE A 28 -14.11 -7.33 -9.53
CA PHE A 28 -15.34 -6.54 -9.77
C PHE A 28 -15.07 -5.11 -10.23
N GLY A 29 -14.08 -4.44 -9.63
CA GLY A 29 -13.71 -3.07 -9.99
C GLY A 29 -13.21 -2.91 -11.44
N LEU A 30 -12.38 -3.83 -11.94
CA LEU A 30 -11.89 -3.82 -13.33
C LEU A 30 -13.02 -4.09 -14.33
N GLN A 31 -13.96 -4.99 -14.00
CA GLN A 31 -15.15 -5.22 -14.82
C GLN A 31 -15.97 -3.96 -15.01
N SER A 32 -16.13 -3.17 -13.93
CA SER A 32 -16.85 -1.90 -13.97
C SER A 32 -16.19 -0.91 -14.94
N VAL A 33 -14.87 -0.71 -14.85
CA VAL A 33 -14.15 0.22 -15.75
C VAL A 33 -14.17 -0.25 -17.20
N CYS A 34 -13.96 -1.53 -17.46
CA CYS A 34 -14.03 -2.07 -18.82
C CYS A 34 -15.42 -1.87 -19.42
N ARG A 35 -16.49 -2.07 -18.64
CA ARG A 35 -17.87 -1.82 -19.08
C ARG A 35 -18.09 -0.34 -19.35
N THR A 36 -17.74 0.55 -18.44
CA THR A 36 -17.87 2.00 -18.59
C THR A 36 -17.18 2.51 -19.86
N LEU A 37 -15.95 2.02 -20.13
CA LEU A 37 -15.23 2.38 -21.35
C LEU A 37 -15.91 1.86 -22.62
N ALA A 38 -16.40 0.62 -22.61
CA ALA A 38 -17.10 0.03 -23.75
C ALA A 38 -18.44 0.76 -24.04
N GLU A 39 -19.22 1.05 -23.02
CA GLU A 39 -20.46 1.83 -23.13
C GLU A 39 -20.22 3.24 -23.68
N ALA A 40 -19.02 3.77 -23.43
CA ALA A 40 -18.58 5.07 -23.93
C ALA A 40 -17.79 4.97 -25.25
N ASN A 41 -18.02 3.97 -26.08
CA ASN A 41 -17.40 3.74 -27.40
C ASN A 41 -15.87 3.56 -27.40
N ALA A 42 -15.27 3.09 -26.30
CA ALA A 42 -13.89 2.69 -26.32
C ALA A 42 -13.75 1.21 -26.71
N THR A 43 -12.74 0.90 -27.54
CA THR A 43 -12.43 -0.46 -27.98
C THR A 43 -11.18 -0.93 -27.24
N LEU A 44 -11.29 -2.07 -26.56
CA LEU A 44 -10.16 -2.74 -25.95
C LEU A 44 -9.31 -3.39 -27.05
N GLN A 45 -8.06 -2.99 -27.15
CA GLN A 45 -7.11 -3.55 -28.11
C GLN A 45 -6.38 -4.76 -27.53
N ARG A 46 -5.84 -4.59 -26.32
CA ARG A 46 -5.10 -5.62 -25.60
C ARG A 46 -5.35 -5.52 -24.10
N PHE A 47 -5.27 -6.65 -23.40
CA PHE A 47 -5.34 -6.74 -21.95
C PHE A 47 -4.39 -7.82 -21.45
N ALA A 48 -3.69 -7.59 -20.35
CA ALA A 48 -2.89 -8.61 -19.68
C ALA A 48 -2.86 -8.41 -18.15
N TRP A 49 -2.86 -9.54 -17.45
CA TRP A 49 -2.40 -9.62 -16.08
C TRP A 49 -0.88 -9.69 -16.06
N LEU A 50 -0.25 -8.76 -15.36
CA LEU A 50 1.21 -8.70 -15.26
C LEU A 50 1.75 -9.45 -14.04
N GLY A 51 0.88 -9.87 -13.11
CA GLY A 51 1.24 -10.38 -11.80
C GLY A 51 1.23 -9.28 -10.72
N ASP A 52 1.47 -9.67 -9.47
CA ASP A 52 1.59 -8.74 -8.32
C ASP A 52 0.44 -7.73 -8.20
N HIS A 53 -0.79 -8.17 -8.50
CA HIS A 53 -2.00 -7.33 -8.53
C HIS A 53 -1.95 -6.16 -9.53
N LEU A 54 -1.16 -6.30 -10.60
CA LEU A 54 -1.04 -5.36 -11.70
C LEU A 54 -1.76 -5.89 -12.94
N ALA A 55 -2.49 -5.03 -13.61
CA ALA A 55 -3.06 -5.30 -14.92
C ALA A 55 -2.84 -4.12 -15.85
N ILE A 56 -2.73 -4.39 -17.14
CA ILE A 56 -2.57 -3.39 -18.17
C ILE A 56 -3.61 -3.59 -19.26
N ALA A 57 -4.13 -2.50 -19.79
CA ALA A 57 -5.04 -2.50 -20.93
C ALA A 57 -4.71 -1.39 -21.90
N GLU A 58 -4.78 -1.66 -23.17
CA GLU A 58 -4.63 -0.70 -24.26
C GLU A 58 -5.99 -0.46 -24.91
N TRP A 59 -6.34 0.79 -25.06
CA TRP A 59 -7.63 1.25 -25.54
C TRP A 59 -7.51 2.22 -26.69
N THR A 60 -8.41 2.09 -27.65
CA THR A 60 -8.66 3.13 -28.66
C THR A 60 -10.08 3.64 -28.54
N ARG A 61 -10.31 4.86 -28.98
CA ARG A 61 -11.63 5.46 -29.01
C ARG A 61 -11.72 6.45 -30.14
N ILE A 62 -12.81 6.37 -30.90
CA ILE A 62 -13.19 7.32 -31.95
C ILE A 62 -14.66 7.65 -31.72
N THR A 63 -14.96 8.91 -31.41
CA THR A 63 -16.31 9.34 -31.13
C THR A 63 -16.52 10.82 -31.45
N GLU A 64 -17.71 11.18 -31.90
CA GLU A 64 -18.08 12.59 -32.06
C GLU A 64 -18.19 13.25 -30.70
N GLU A 65 -18.91 12.61 -29.77
CA GLU A 65 -18.99 12.97 -28.36
C GLU A 65 -19.44 11.77 -27.54
N ALA A 66 -18.80 11.53 -26.41
CA ALA A 66 -19.26 10.55 -25.44
C ALA A 66 -18.91 10.98 -24.04
N GLU A 67 -19.85 10.74 -23.13
CA GLU A 67 -19.65 10.93 -21.69
C GLU A 67 -19.15 9.65 -21.05
N THR A 68 -18.24 9.76 -20.11
CA THR A 68 -17.74 8.66 -19.29
C THR A 68 -17.79 9.05 -17.82
N ILE A 69 -18.44 8.23 -17.01
CA ILE A 69 -18.59 8.49 -15.57
C ILE A 69 -17.95 7.33 -14.82
N TYR A 70 -17.04 7.66 -13.92
CA TYR A 70 -16.43 6.71 -12.97
C TYR A 70 -16.94 7.03 -11.56
N ASP A 71 -17.37 5.98 -10.85
CA ASP A 71 -17.82 6.06 -9.46
C ASP A 71 -17.12 4.98 -8.66
N ARG A 72 -16.09 5.36 -7.92
CA ARG A 72 -15.32 4.54 -6.97
C ARG A 72 -15.00 3.14 -7.49
N PRO A 73 -14.16 3.01 -8.51
CA PRO A 73 -13.88 1.71 -9.16
C PRO A 73 -13.17 0.69 -8.26
N GLY A 74 -12.66 1.10 -7.08
CA GLY A 74 -12.03 0.22 -6.10
C GLY A 74 -10.56 -0.13 -6.40
N HIS A 75 -10.03 0.27 -7.54
CA HIS A 75 -8.62 0.13 -7.92
C HIS A 75 -8.07 1.46 -8.42
N HIS A 76 -6.79 1.66 -8.26
CA HIS A 76 -6.09 2.81 -8.84
C HIS A 76 -5.90 2.61 -10.34
N THR A 77 -5.97 3.68 -11.10
CA THR A 77 -5.67 3.70 -12.54
C THR A 77 -4.65 4.79 -12.84
N LEU A 78 -3.56 4.41 -13.51
CA LEU A 78 -2.73 5.37 -14.23
C LEU A 78 -3.11 5.29 -15.71
N SER A 79 -3.61 6.38 -16.27
CA SER A 79 -3.88 6.53 -17.70
C SER A 79 -2.73 7.33 -18.33
N CYS A 80 -2.21 6.83 -19.45
CA CYS A 80 -1.25 7.53 -20.29
C CYS A 80 -1.79 7.64 -21.71
N TYR A 81 -1.87 8.84 -22.24
CA TYR A 81 -2.28 9.11 -23.60
C TYR A 81 -1.11 8.82 -24.54
N LEU A 82 -1.28 7.89 -25.47
CA LEU A 82 -0.31 7.51 -26.47
C LEU A 82 -0.43 8.39 -27.71
N ASP A 83 -1.66 8.63 -28.15
CA ASP A 83 -1.99 9.49 -29.28
C ASP A 83 -3.39 10.11 -29.13
N GLY A 84 -3.63 11.24 -29.80
CA GLY A 84 -4.92 11.93 -29.75
C GLY A 84 -5.29 12.54 -28.42
N GLY A 85 -6.61 12.55 -28.10
CA GLY A 85 -7.14 13.02 -26.83
C GLY A 85 -7.24 14.54 -26.67
N TYR A 86 -6.92 15.35 -27.70
CA TYR A 86 -6.89 16.82 -27.65
C TYR A 86 -8.23 17.49 -27.34
N ARG A 87 -9.32 16.74 -27.44
CA ARG A 87 -10.69 17.20 -27.14
C ARG A 87 -11.32 16.39 -26.02
N THR A 88 -10.48 15.78 -25.17
CA THR A 88 -10.91 15.07 -23.96
C THR A 88 -10.77 16.01 -22.78
N GLU A 89 -11.87 16.21 -22.04
CA GLU A 89 -11.90 17.07 -20.87
C GLU A 89 -12.49 16.34 -19.66
N ARG A 90 -11.99 16.65 -18.47
CA ARG A 90 -12.57 16.21 -17.22
C ARG A 90 -13.34 17.36 -16.56
N GLN A 91 -14.51 17.09 -16.02
CA GLN A 91 -15.33 18.09 -15.31
C GLN A 91 -14.51 18.83 -14.25
N LYS A 92 -14.59 20.14 -14.23
CA LYS A 92 -13.88 21.07 -13.32
C LYS A 92 -12.36 21.13 -13.52
N VAL A 93 -11.80 20.53 -14.57
CA VAL A 93 -10.39 20.63 -14.91
C VAL A 93 -10.24 21.48 -16.17
N PRO A 94 -9.68 22.68 -16.11
CA PRO A 94 -9.61 23.62 -17.25
C PRO A 94 -8.44 23.29 -18.18
N ARG A 95 -8.31 22.02 -18.57
CA ARG A 95 -7.26 21.49 -19.46
C ARG A 95 -7.82 20.36 -20.31
N TYR A 96 -7.18 20.11 -21.44
CA TYR A 96 -7.50 18.99 -22.33
C TYR A 96 -6.40 17.93 -22.30
N GLY A 97 -6.74 16.73 -22.72
CA GLY A 97 -5.77 15.65 -22.93
C GLY A 97 -4.84 15.98 -24.11
N ALA A 98 -3.72 15.30 -24.15
CA ALA A 98 -2.76 15.30 -25.26
C ALA A 98 -1.81 14.10 -25.12
N PRO A 99 -1.12 13.67 -26.18
CA PRO A 99 -0.10 12.62 -26.07
C PRO A 99 0.93 12.90 -24.98
N SER A 100 1.31 11.84 -24.26
CA SER A 100 2.24 11.87 -23.11
C SER A 100 1.68 12.51 -21.83
N LEU A 101 0.46 13.04 -21.82
CA LEU A 101 -0.19 13.44 -20.58
C LEU A 101 -0.70 12.24 -19.81
N LEU A 102 -0.68 12.38 -18.50
CA LEU A 102 -0.97 11.32 -17.54
C LEU A 102 -2.17 11.71 -16.67
N CYS A 103 -2.98 10.71 -16.29
CA CYS A 103 -4.00 10.86 -15.26
C CYS A 103 -3.80 9.76 -14.21
N ALA A 104 -3.59 10.16 -12.96
CA ALA A 104 -3.56 9.25 -11.82
C ALA A 104 -4.90 9.34 -11.09
N LEU A 105 -5.66 8.25 -11.11
CA LEU A 105 -7.02 8.17 -10.62
C LEU A 105 -7.07 7.20 -9.43
N PRO A 106 -7.31 7.68 -8.19
CA PRO A 106 -7.47 6.85 -7.01
C PRO A 106 -8.65 5.87 -7.13
N GLY A 107 -8.62 4.76 -6.39
CA GLY A 107 -9.70 3.78 -6.40
C GLY A 107 -11.04 4.28 -5.85
N ASP A 108 -11.02 5.36 -5.09
CA ASP A 108 -12.18 6.03 -4.51
C ASP A 108 -12.59 7.31 -5.26
N HIS A 109 -12.04 7.55 -6.47
CA HIS A 109 -12.39 8.75 -7.24
C HIS A 109 -13.78 8.69 -7.85
N GLU A 110 -14.39 9.84 -7.98
CA GLU A 110 -15.59 10.10 -8.77
C GLU A 110 -15.24 11.11 -9.86
N SER A 111 -15.49 10.79 -11.11
CA SER A 111 -15.12 11.69 -12.21
C SER A 111 -16.02 11.54 -13.42
N ARG A 112 -16.22 12.67 -14.10
CA ARG A 112 -17.02 12.78 -15.32
C ARG A 112 -16.15 13.36 -16.42
N TRP A 113 -16.19 12.73 -17.59
CA TRP A 113 -15.34 13.03 -18.73
C TRP A 113 -16.17 13.20 -19.99
N TRP A 114 -15.82 14.16 -20.80
CA TRP A 114 -16.31 14.30 -22.16
C TRP A 114 -15.18 14.04 -23.12
N VAL A 115 -15.40 13.13 -24.04
CA VAL A 115 -14.41 12.71 -25.02
C VAL A 115 -14.96 12.97 -26.41
N ARG A 116 -14.17 13.65 -27.22
CA ARG A 116 -14.48 13.97 -28.62
C ARG A 116 -13.25 13.70 -29.48
N GLY A 117 -13.47 13.17 -30.69
CA GLY A 117 -12.38 12.82 -31.62
C GLY A 117 -11.74 11.49 -31.30
N GLU A 118 -10.49 11.38 -31.67
CA GLU A 118 -9.70 10.15 -31.55
C GLU A 118 -8.81 10.20 -30.33
N MET A 119 -8.64 9.06 -29.68
CA MET A 119 -7.64 8.87 -28.64
C MET A 119 -7.18 7.42 -28.57
N HIS A 120 -5.88 7.26 -28.29
CA HIS A 120 -5.22 6.01 -28.02
C HIS A 120 -4.50 6.12 -26.68
N PHE A 121 -4.75 5.20 -25.75
CA PHE A 121 -4.24 5.30 -24.39
C PHE A 121 -4.03 3.93 -23.76
N VAL A 122 -3.13 3.89 -22.80
CA VAL A 122 -2.89 2.73 -21.95
C VAL A 122 -3.31 3.01 -20.52
N HIS A 123 -3.95 2.04 -19.90
CA HIS A 123 -4.27 2.03 -18.48
C HIS A 123 -3.45 0.99 -17.75
N LEU A 124 -2.74 1.40 -16.71
CA LEU A 124 -2.14 0.53 -15.72
C LEU A 124 -3.05 0.53 -14.48
N TYR A 125 -3.55 -0.64 -14.10
CA TYR A 125 -4.42 -0.85 -12.95
C TYR A 125 -3.64 -1.50 -11.81
N PHE A 126 -3.87 -1.03 -10.59
CA PHE A 126 -3.23 -1.57 -9.39
C PHE A 126 -4.08 -1.37 -8.15
N LEU A 127 -4.00 -2.29 -7.19
CA LEU A 127 -4.78 -2.21 -5.97
C LEU A 127 -4.22 -1.17 -5.00
N PRO A 128 -5.09 -0.47 -4.23
CA PRO A 128 -4.67 0.46 -3.19
C PRO A 128 -3.72 -0.18 -2.16
N GLU A 129 -3.97 -1.43 -1.78
CA GLU A 129 -3.15 -2.19 -0.84
C GLU A 129 -1.74 -2.45 -1.39
N HIS A 130 -1.64 -2.78 -2.68
CA HIS A 130 -0.34 -2.98 -3.32
C HIS A 130 0.47 -1.68 -3.36
N PHE A 131 -0.16 -0.56 -3.70
CA PHE A 131 0.46 0.76 -3.69
C PHE A 131 0.92 1.16 -2.29
N ALA A 132 0.08 0.89 -1.27
CA ALA A 132 0.39 1.13 0.13
C ALA A 132 1.58 0.29 0.63
N GLN A 133 1.63 -1.01 0.28
CA GLN A 133 2.75 -1.89 0.64
C GLN A 133 4.08 -1.42 0.03
N ARG A 134 4.05 -0.96 -1.22
CA ARG A 134 5.24 -0.39 -1.85
C ARG A 134 5.70 0.90 -1.17
N ALA A 135 4.76 1.75 -0.74
CA ALA A 135 5.08 2.96 0.01
C ALA A 135 5.86 2.65 1.30
N ILE A 136 5.48 1.58 2.01
CA ILE A 136 6.23 1.09 3.17
C ILE A 136 7.64 0.66 2.78
N ARG A 137 7.77 -0.17 1.74
CA ARG A 137 9.05 -0.77 1.35
C ARG A 137 10.04 0.24 0.77
N GLU A 138 9.58 1.14 -0.08
CA GLU A 138 10.46 2.04 -0.84
C GLU A 138 10.69 3.38 -0.14
N LEU A 139 9.69 3.90 0.59
CA LEU A 139 9.74 5.23 1.19
C LEU A 139 9.77 5.19 2.70
N ASP A 140 9.55 4.01 3.29
CA ASP A 140 9.47 3.83 4.74
C ASP A 140 8.44 4.79 5.38
N ARG A 141 7.30 4.97 4.71
CA ARG A 141 6.20 5.85 5.12
C ARG A 141 4.96 5.07 5.49
N GLU A 142 4.17 5.67 6.37
CA GLU A 142 2.86 5.12 6.77
C GLU A 142 1.90 5.08 5.55
N PRO A 143 1.35 3.90 5.22
CA PRO A 143 0.45 3.75 4.07
C PRO A 143 -0.78 4.67 4.12
N ARG A 144 -1.29 4.96 5.32
CA ARG A 144 -2.46 5.83 5.52
C ARG A 144 -2.20 7.28 5.13
N GLU A 145 -0.93 7.69 5.10
CA GLU A 145 -0.51 9.04 4.70
C GLU A 145 -0.24 9.17 3.20
N LEU A 146 -0.08 8.05 2.51
CA LEU A 146 0.27 7.97 1.09
C LEU A 146 -0.91 7.45 0.26
N LYS A 147 -1.95 8.27 0.13
CA LYS A 147 -2.99 8.04 -0.87
C LYS A 147 -2.52 8.48 -2.25
N LEU A 148 -2.85 7.72 -3.29
CA LEU A 148 -2.65 8.18 -4.66
C LEU A 148 -3.39 9.50 -4.84
N ALA A 149 -2.69 10.56 -5.23
CA ALA A 149 -3.32 11.85 -5.48
C ALA A 149 -4.11 11.79 -6.79
N ASP A 150 -5.35 12.28 -6.78
CA ASP A 150 -6.15 12.48 -7.99
C ASP A 150 -5.52 13.62 -8.81
N ARG A 151 -4.89 13.26 -9.93
CA ARG A 151 -4.20 14.19 -10.82
C ARG A 151 -4.62 13.95 -12.25
N THR A 152 -5.02 15.00 -12.93
CA THR A 152 -5.48 14.95 -14.31
C THR A 152 -4.56 15.80 -15.19
N TYR A 153 -4.18 15.26 -16.34
CA TYR A 153 -3.35 15.89 -17.36
C TYR A 153 -2.05 16.46 -16.81
N PHE A 154 -1.36 15.68 -15.98
CA PHE A 154 -0.05 16.06 -15.49
C PHE A 154 1.08 15.52 -16.40
N GLU A 155 2.21 16.18 -16.34
CA GLU A 155 3.40 15.84 -17.10
C GLU A 155 4.42 15.15 -16.18
N ASP A 156 4.91 14.01 -16.63
CA ASP A 156 6.09 13.31 -16.10
C ASP A 156 6.72 12.54 -17.25
N ALA A 157 7.78 13.10 -17.81
CA ALA A 157 8.43 12.56 -19.01
C ALA A 157 8.95 11.12 -18.79
N ARG A 158 9.38 10.77 -17.56
CA ARG A 158 9.89 9.43 -17.26
C ARG A 158 8.76 8.42 -17.19
N VAL A 159 7.69 8.74 -16.48
CA VAL A 159 6.50 7.88 -16.39
C VAL A 159 5.87 7.71 -17.77
N ALA A 160 5.72 8.78 -18.56
CA ALA A 160 5.18 8.70 -19.91
C ALA A 160 6.06 7.86 -20.85
N ALA A 161 7.40 7.93 -20.73
CA ALA A 161 8.31 7.06 -21.50
C ALA A 161 8.14 5.59 -21.15
N LEU A 162 8.03 5.24 -19.86
CA LEU A 162 7.77 3.86 -19.41
C LEU A 162 6.41 3.36 -19.86
N CYS A 163 5.35 4.18 -19.81
CA CYS A 163 4.04 3.81 -20.32
C CYS A 163 4.06 3.54 -21.83
N ARG A 164 4.82 4.31 -22.62
CA ARG A 164 5.02 4.01 -24.03
C ARG A 164 5.79 2.72 -24.26
N SER A 165 6.82 2.46 -23.44
CA SER A 165 7.56 1.19 -23.50
C SER A 165 6.62 0.01 -23.21
N LEU A 166 5.76 0.11 -22.18
CA LEU A 166 4.74 -0.88 -21.87
C LEU A 166 3.81 -1.16 -23.07
N ALA A 167 3.41 -0.12 -23.80
CA ALA A 167 2.55 -0.28 -24.98
C ALA A 167 3.28 -0.95 -26.16
N LEU A 168 4.61 -0.91 -26.22
CA LEU A 168 5.42 -1.55 -27.26
C LEU A 168 5.79 -3.00 -26.94
N GLU A 169 5.72 -3.41 -25.66
CA GLU A 169 6.02 -4.79 -25.25
C GLU A 169 4.95 -5.78 -25.74
N SER A 170 5.37 -7.03 -25.97
CA SER A 170 4.45 -8.15 -26.13
C SER A 170 3.87 -8.53 -24.77
N TRP A 171 2.55 -8.72 -24.70
CA TRP A 171 1.88 -9.20 -23.49
C TRP A 171 1.41 -10.65 -23.60
N ASP A 172 1.62 -11.28 -24.77
CA ASP A 172 1.12 -12.62 -25.09
C ASP A 172 2.08 -13.72 -24.63
N ASP A 173 3.38 -13.41 -24.57
CA ASP A 173 4.41 -14.35 -24.11
C ASP A 173 4.87 -14.09 -22.68
N VAL A 174 5.49 -15.10 -22.07
CA VAL A 174 5.93 -15.06 -20.67
C VAL A 174 7.00 -14.00 -20.44
N ASP A 175 7.99 -13.91 -21.35
CA ASP A 175 9.11 -12.99 -21.19
C ASP A 175 8.67 -11.52 -21.37
N GLY A 176 7.77 -11.28 -22.34
CA GLY A 176 7.18 -9.96 -22.55
C GLY A 176 6.34 -9.51 -21.36
N ARG A 177 5.53 -10.42 -20.77
CA ARG A 177 4.78 -10.12 -19.55
C ARG A 177 5.69 -9.84 -18.36
N LEU A 178 6.82 -10.56 -18.23
CA LEU A 178 7.79 -10.31 -17.17
C LEU A 178 8.41 -8.92 -17.31
N ARG A 179 8.86 -8.53 -18.52
CA ARG A 179 9.38 -7.17 -18.79
C ARG A 179 8.33 -6.10 -18.54
N ALA A 180 7.09 -6.33 -18.95
CA ALA A 180 5.99 -5.41 -18.68
C ALA A 180 5.69 -5.28 -17.18
N ASN A 181 5.76 -6.38 -16.40
CA ASN A 181 5.64 -6.35 -14.95
C ASN A 181 6.76 -5.49 -14.31
N GLU A 182 8.03 -5.72 -14.67
CA GLU A 182 9.16 -4.93 -14.18
C GLU A 182 8.98 -3.44 -14.49
N THR A 183 8.64 -3.10 -15.74
CA THR A 183 8.39 -1.72 -16.15
C THR A 183 7.21 -1.09 -15.41
N ALA A 184 6.13 -1.84 -15.17
CA ALA A 184 4.99 -1.37 -14.37
C ALA A 184 5.39 -1.07 -12.92
N HIS A 185 6.26 -1.88 -12.35
CA HIS A 185 6.82 -1.63 -11.03
C HIS A 185 7.69 -0.36 -10.98
N ASP A 186 8.46 -0.06 -12.02
CA ASP A 186 9.21 1.19 -12.12
C ASP A 186 8.29 2.41 -12.22
N VAL A 187 7.21 2.30 -12.98
CA VAL A 187 6.15 3.33 -13.03
C VAL A 187 5.59 3.60 -11.64
N LEU A 188 5.22 2.56 -10.88
CA LEU A 188 4.70 2.74 -9.51
C LEU A 188 5.71 3.40 -8.58
N SER A 189 6.99 3.04 -8.68
CA SER A 189 8.07 3.64 -7.88
C SER A 189 8.23 5.13 -8.17
N LEU A 190 8.16 5.52 -9.45
CA LEU A 190 8.20 6.94 -9.85
C LEU A 190 6.99 7.72 -9.34
N LEU A 191 5.79 7.15 -9.46
CA LEU A 191 4.56 7.75 -8.91
C LEU A 191 4.65 7.98 -7.41
N LEU A 192 5.13 6.98 -6.66
CA LEU A 192 5.33 7.08 -5.21
C LEU A 192 6.31 8.19 -4.84
N ARG A 193 7.46 8.26 -5.51
CA ARG A 193 8.49 9.29 -5.26
C ARG A 193 7.98 10.68 -5.62
N GLY A 194 7.26 10.82 -6.73
CA GLY A 194 6.66 12.09 -7.14
C GLY A 194 5.65 12.61 -6.12
N GLN A 195 4.84 11.74 -5.52
CA GLN A 195 3.90 12.13 -4.47
C GLN A 195 4.57 12.48 -3.15
N SER A 196 5.66 11.81 -2.81
CA SER A 196 6.46 12.12 -1.62
C SER A 196 7.09 13.50 -1.72
N ALA A 197 7.59 13.88 -2.88
CA ALA A 197 8.16 15.21 -3.11
C ALA A 197 7.10 16.33 -2.98
N MET A 198 5.86 16.09 -3.39
CA MET A 198 4.75 17.05 -3.24
C MET A 198 4.30 17.27 -1.78
N ARG A 199 4.59 16.33 -0.88
CA ARG A 199 4.25 16.40 0.56
C ARG A 199 5.46 16.69 1.46
N ALA A 200 6.62 17.01 0.89
CA ALA A 200 7.86 17.22 1.63
C ALA A 200 7.88 18.50 2.50
N ASP A 201 6.83 19.30 2.49
CA ASP A 201 6.74 20.53 3.30
C ASP A 201 6.41 20.32 4.79
N ALA A 202 6.29 19.07 5.26
CA ALA A 202 6.23 18.79 6.70
C ALA A 202 7.55 18.15 7.15
N PRO A 203 8.40 18.85 7.93
CA PRO A 203 9.63 18.28 8.47
C PRO A 203 9.28 17.20 9.51
N PHE A 204 9.17 15.95 9.08
CA PHE A 204 9.03 14.84 10.01
C PHE A 204 10.40 14.57 10.65
N LYS A 205 10.68 15.23 11.78
CA LYS A 205 11.77 14.86 12.68
C LYS A 205 11.39 13.52 13.29
N GLY A 206 12.05 12.45 12.86
CA GLY A 206 11.73 11.06 13.15
C GLY A 206 11.35 10.75 14.59
N GLY A 207 10.50 9.72 14.76
CA GLY A 207 10.00 9.24 16.05
C GLY A 207 8.50 9.42 16.21
N LEU A 208 7.93 8.84 17.29
CA LEU A 208 6.54 9.02 17.68
C LEU A 208 6.30 10.47 18.11
N ALA A 209 5.20 11.08 17.69
CA ALA A 209 4.77 12.38 18.20
C ALA A 209 4.68 12.35 19.73
N PRO A 210 4.98 13.44 20.44
CA PRO A 210 5.05 13.45 21.92
C PRO A 210 3.81 12.89 22.63
N ALA A 211 2.62 13.20 22.11
CA ALA A 211 1.36 12.68 22.64
C ALA A 211 1.20 11.16 22.40
N VAL A 212 1.56 10.68 21.22
CA VAL A 212 1.54 9.25 20.88
C VAL A 212 2.57 8.48 21.70
N ARG A 213 3.79 9.02 21.82
CA ARG A 213 4.86 8.42 22.64
C ARG A 213 4.44 8.26 24.10
N ARG A 214 3.76 9.27 24.68
CA ARG A 214 3.22 9.21 26.05
C ARG A 214 2.14 8.14 26.14
N ARG A 215 1.15 8.15 25.25
CA ARG A 215 0.05 7.16 25.22
C ARG A 215 0.55 5.72 25.10
N VAL A 216 1.53 5.46 24.22
CA VAL A 216 2.14 4.14 24.05
C VAL A 216 2.88 3.71 25.32
N ARG A 217 3.65 4.60 25.94
CA ARG A 217 4.34 4.30 27.19
C ARG A 217 3.35 3.98 28.32
N ASP A 218 2.34 4.82 28.51
CA ASP A 218 1.32 4.64 29.55
C ASP A 218 0.55 3.32 29.36
N TYR A 219 0.27 2.94 28.12
CA TYR A 219 -0.32 1.64 27.79
C TYR A 219 0.60 0.47 28.14
N ILE A 220 1.88 0.54 27.77
CA ILE A 220 2.87 -0.50 28.12
C ILE A 220 2.99 -0.63 29.65
N ASP A 221 3.07 0.48 30.37
CA ASP A 221 3.19 0.48 31.83
C ASP A 221 1.95 -0.14 32.49
N ALA A 222 0.75 0.14 32.01
CA ALA A 222 -0.50 -0.45 32.49
C ALA A 222 -0.61 -1.96 32.19
N CYS A 223 -0.13 -2.40 31.04
CA CYS A 223 -0.24 -3.80 30.57
C CYS A 223 1.07 -4.60 30.71
N LEU A 224 2.05 -4.12 31.51
CA LEU A 224 3.40 -4.70 31.56
C LEU A 224 3.42 -6.18 31.99
N THR A 225 2.46 -6.60 32.79
CA THR A 225 2.31 -7.98 33.30
C THR A 225 1.60 -8.92 32.32
N GLN A 226 0.99 -8.38 31.28
CA GLN A 226 0.23 -9.14 30.29
C GLN A 226 1.06 -9.41 29.02
N PRO A 227 0.67 -10.39 28.19
CA PRO A 227 1.24 -10.50 26.86
C PRO A 227 0.94 -9.21 26.07
N LEU A 228 1.98 -8.57 25.59
CA LEU A 228 1.89 -7.40 24.72
C LEU A 228 2.37 -7.77 23.32
N THR A 229 1.53 -7.55 22.33
CA THR A 229 1.86 -7.78 20.91
C THR A 229 2.26 -6.48 20.21
N LEU A 230 3.01 -6.63 19.12
CA LEU A 230 3.38 -5.48 18.28
C LEU A 230 2.14 -4.83 17.65
N GLY A 231 1.16 -5.65 17.27
CA GLY A 231 -0.12 -5.19 16.68
C GLY A 231 -0.90 -4.28 17.63
N GLU A 232 -1.10 -4.70 18.89
CA GLU A 232 -1.78 -3.88 19.91
C GLU A 232 -1.10 -2.52 20.11
N LEU A 233 0.24 -2.52 20.19
CA LEU A 233 1.00 -1.28 20.37
C LEU A 233 0.91 -0.36 19.14
N ALA A 234 0.90 -0.94 17.94
CA ALA A 234 0.72 -0.22 16.70
C ALA A 234 -0.68 0.39 16.60
N GLU A 235 -1.72 -0.33 17.03
CA GLU A 235 -3.10 0.19 17.13
C GLU A 235 -3.19 1.37 18.09
N VAL A 236 -2.59 1.27 19.28
CA VAL A 236 -2.52 2.38 20.26
C VAL A 236 -1.85 3.61 19.66
N ALA A 237 -0.84 3.41 18.81
CA ALA A 237 -0.16 4.48 18.09
C ALA A 237 -0.94 4.99 16.86
N ALA A 238 -1.96 4.27 16.39
CA ALA A 238 -2.64 4.46 15.11
C ALA A 238 -1.68 4.36 13.89
N LEU A 239 -0.74 3.41 13.94
CA LEU A 239 0.28 3.15 12.92
C LEU A 239 0.22 1.69 12.46
N SER A 240 0.85 1.37 11.31
CA SER A 240 1.16 -0.02 10.98
C SER A 240 2.25 -0.58 11.90
N GLU A 241 2.31 -1.90 12.08
CA GLU A 241 3.33 -2.54 12.92
C GLU A 241 4.77 -2.18 12.47
N TYR A 242 4.99 -2.16 11.17
CA TYR A 242 6.30 -1.82 10.60
C TYR A 242 6.71 -0.38 10.95
N HIS A 243 5.82 0.58 10.64
CA HIS A 243 6.09 1.99 10.93
C HIS A 243 6.19 2.26 12.43
N PHE A 244 5.31 1.64 13.23
CA PHE A 244 5.38 1.72 14.69
C PHE A 244 6.74 1.24 15.22
N SER A 245 7.21 0.06 14.81
CA SER A 245 8.48 -0.51 15.26
C SER A 245 9.65 0.44 15.00
N ARG A 246 9.67 1.08 13.82
CA ARG A 246 10.69 2.06 13.43
C ARG A 246 10.57 3.36 14.23
N MET A 247 9.37 3.95 14.30
CA MET A 247 9.15 5.20 15.05
C MET A 247 9.40 5.01 16.55
N PHE A 248 9.05 3.83 17.08
CA PHE A 248 9.35 3.46 18.44
C PHE A 248 10.86 3.43 18.70
N ARG A 249 11.62 2.76 17.82
CA ARG A 249 13.10 2.69 17.92
C ARG A 249 13.73 4.09 17.88
N LEU A 250 13.25 4.96 17.00
CA LEU A 250 13.72 6.36 16.94
C LEU A 250 13.39 7.14 18.21
N SER A 251 12.24 6.84 18.86
CA SER A 251 11.79 7.56 20.06
C SER A 251 12.42 7.06 21.36
N PHE A 252 12.67 5.74 21.45
CA PHE A 252 13.11 5.07 22.69
C PHE A 252 14.52 4.48 22.57
N GLY A 253 15.17 4.59 21.40
CA GLY A 253 16.51 4.06 21.12
C GLY A 253 16.58 2.54 20.95
N ARG A 254 15.45 1.82 21.09
CA ARG A 254 15.39 0.35 21.11
C ARG A 254 14.11 -0.15 20.44
N ALA A 255 14.13 -1.42 19.97
CA ALA A 255 12.94 -2.09 19.49
C ALA A 255 11.90 -2.28 20.63
N PRO A 256 10.58 -2.32 20.33
CA PRO A 256 9.52 -2.42 21.33
C PRO A 256 9.72 -3.57 22.33
N HIS A 257 9.98 -4.78 21.82
CA HIS A 257 10.16 -5.95 22.67
C HIS A 257 11.38 -5.84 23.62
N ALA A 258 12.47 -5.24 23.16
CA ALA A 258 13.67 -5.06 23.98
C ALA A 258 13.42 -4.03 25.10
N TRP A 259 12.70 -2.96 24.77
CA TRP A 259 12.30 -1.95 25.74
C TRP A 259 11.36 -2.50 26.82
N ILE A 260 10.33 -3.27 26.41
CA ILE A 260 9.38 -3.93 27.34
C ILE A 260 10.13 -4.90 28.26
N ALA A 261 11.04 -5.73 27.73
CA ALA A 261 11.85 -6.64 28.53
C ALA A 261 12.68 -5.89 29.59
N GLU A 262 13.26 -4.75 29.23
CA GLU A 262 14.00 -3.91 30.18
C GLU A 262 13.10 -3.34 31.28
N GLN A 263 11.88 -2.86 30.95
CA GLN A 263 10.92 -2.37 31.95
C GLN A 263 10.49 -3.49 32.91
N ARG A 264 10.25 -4.71 32.40
CA ARG A 264 9.97 -5.89 33.20
C ARG A 264 11.09 -6.22 34.17
N LEU A 265 12.34 -6.18 33.69
CA LEU A 265 13.52 -6.40 34.55
C LEU A 265 13.76 -5.27 35.55
N ALA A 266 13.47 -4.04 35.19
CA ALA A 266 13.52 -2.89 36.13
C ALA A 266 12.51 -3.07 37.27
N ARG A 267 11.27 -3.47 36.94
CA ARG A 267 10.25 -3.82 37.94
C ARG A 267 10.68 -4.99 38.83
N ALA A 268 11.32 -6.02 38.23
CA ALA A 268 11.83 -7.15 38.99
C ALA A 268 12.90 -6.74 40.01
N ARG A 269 13.83 -5.90 39.62
CA ARG A 269 14.85 -5.34 40.55
C ARG A 269 14.21 -4.61 41.74
N LEU A 270 13.16 -3.82 41.45
CA LEU A 270 12.43 -3.14 42.51
C LEU A 270 11.80 -4.15 43.47
N LEU A 271 11.04 -5.12 42.99
CA LEU A 271 10.38 -6.15 43.79
C LEU A 271 11.36 -7.02 44.58
N LEU A 272 12.50 -7.38 44.02
CA LEU A 272 13.57 -8.14 44.71
C LEU A 272 14.17 -7.38 45.86
N ARG A 273 14.28 -6.04 45.75
CA ARG A 273 14.80 -5.16 46.81
C ARG A 273 13.76 -4.90 47.91
N THR A 274 12.52 -4.64 47.53
CA THR A 274 11.50 -4.09 48.44
C THR A 274 10.56 -5.15 49.01
N THR A 275 10.55 -6.39 48.48
CA THR A 275 9.60 -7.44 48.94
C THR A 275 10.29 -8.76 49.20
N SER A 276 9.69 -9.61 50.05
CA SER A 276 10.10 -11.00 50.28
C SER A 276 9.39 -12.01 49.40
N LEU A 277 8.70 -11.57 48.34
CA LEU A 277 7.91 -12.45 47.45
C LEU A 277 8.76 -13.60 46.92
N PRO A 278 8.22 -14.82 46.86
CA PRO A 278 8.85 -15.93 46.15
C PRO A 278 9.17 -15.56 44.71
N LEU A 279 10.26 -16.13 44.14
CA LEU A 279 10.68 -15.80 42.77
C LEU A 279 9.60 -16.06 41.71
N ALA A 280 8.76 -17.07 41.91
CA ALA A 280 7.62 -17.34 41.03
C ALA A 280 6.61 -16.19 41.02
N GLN A 281 6.34 -15.58 42.16
CA GLN A 281 5.45 -14.41 42.27
C GLN A 281 6.10 -13.16 41.70
N VAL A 282 7.40 -12.95 41.90
CA VAL A 282 8.14 -11.85 41.25
C VAL A 282 8.10 -12.00 39.73
N ALA A 283 8.34 -13.21 39.22
CA ALA A 283 8.28 -13.50 37.78
C ALA A 283 6.88 -13.15 37.20
N ALA A 284 5.82 -13.65 37.83
CA ALA A 284 4.43 -13.38 37.43
C ALA A 284 4.12 -11.87 37.50
N ALA A 285 4.48 -11.21 38.57
CA ALA A 285 4.28 -9.75 38.74
C ALA A 285 5.06 -8.90 37.72
N CYS A 286 6.04 -9.48 37.02
CA CYS A 286 6.80 -8.85 35.97
C CYS A 286 6.42 -9.35 34.54
N GLY A 287 5.35 -10.15 34.39
CA GLY A 287 4.87 -10.63 33.11
C GLY A 287 5.68 -11.78 32.49
N TYR A 288 6.34 -12.58 33.33
CA TYR A 288 7.03 -13.82 32.92
C TYR A 288 6.15 -15.05 33.24
N ALA A 289 5.98 -15.94 32.26
CA ALA A 289 5.15 -17.14 32.41
C ALA A 289 5.69 -18.13 33.49
N ASN A 290 7.01 -18.15 33.72
CA ASN A 290 7.62 -19.01 34.72
C ASN A 290 8.92 -18.43 35.30
N ALA A 291 9.28 -18.87 36.51
CA ALA A 291 10.47 -18.41 37.24
C ALA A 291 11.79 -18.81 36.59
N GLY A 292 11.84 -19.92 35.83
CA GLY A 292 13.04 -20.38 35.13
C GLY A 292 13.42 -19.43 34.00
N HIS A 293 12.47 -19.11 33.13
CA HIS A 293 12.66 -18.13 32.07
C HIS A 293 13.03 -16.74 32.60
N PHE A 294 12.32 -16.30 33.64
CA PHE A 294 12.65 -15.07 34.35
C PHE A 294 14.10 -15.04 34.85
N SER A 295 14.53 -16.11 35.57
CA SER A 295 15.88 -16.20 36.14
C SER A 295 16.96 -16.18 35.08
N HIS A 296 16.73 -16.85 33.94
CA HIS A 296 17.65 -16.83 32.81
C HIS A 296 17.78 -15.40 32.24
N ARG A 297 16.67 -14.76 31.91
CA ARG A 297 16.67 -13.39 31.35
C ARG A 297 17.23 -12.35 32.30
N PHE A 298 16.97 -12.52 33.60
CA PHE A 298 17.55 -11.64 34.61
C PHE A 298 19.08 -11.80 34.72
N ARG A 299 19.57 -13.03 34.71
CA ARG A 299 21.01 -13.31 34.71
C ARG A 299 21.71 -12.79 33.46
N ASP A 300 21.12 -12.98 32.27
CA ASP A 300 21.68 -12.47 31.01
C ASP A 300 21.80 -10.94 31.02
N ALA A 301 20.84 -10.25 31.61
CA ALA A 301 20.82 -8.79 31.67
C ALA A 301 21.69 -8.19 32.80
N HIS A 302 21.86 -8.92 33.91
CA HIS A 302 22.51 -8.37 35.13
C HIS A 302 23.73 -9.14 35.61
N GLY A 303 24.14 -10.21 34.92
CA GLY A 303 25.30 -11.03 35.26
C GLY A 303 25.15 -11.88 36.53
N THR A 304 23.98 -11.81 37.21
CA THR A 304 23.75 -12.53 38.47
C THR A 304 22.33 -13.06 38.55
N THR A 305 22.09 -14.10 39.38
CA THR A 305 20.74 -14.65 39.56
C THR A 305 19.86 -13.71 40.40
N PRO A 306 18.49 -13.78 40.24
CA PRO A 306 17.58 -12.99 41.06
C PRO A 306 17.76 -13.20 42.59
N ASN A 307 18.07 -14.43 43.03
CA ASN A 307 18.28 -14.73 44.43
C ASN A 307 19.58 -14.12 44.93
N THR A 308 20.69 -14.25 44.22
CA THR A 308 21.97 -13.64 44.58
C THR A 308 21.85 -12.11 44.59
N TYR A 309 21.13 -11.53 43.60
CA TYR A 309 20.84 -10.07 43.61
C TYR A 309 20.06 -9.64 44.85
N ARG A 310 18.99 -10.41 45.21
CA ARG A 310 18.19 -10.13 46.43
C ARG A 310 19.03 -10.16 47.68
N GLN A 311 19.89 -11.18 47.85
CA GLN A 311 20.77 -11.34 49.00
C GLN A 311 21.74 -10.15 49.11
N ALA A 312 22.40 -9.78 48.03
CA ALA A 312 23.33 -8.65 48.01
C ALA A 312 22.67 -7.31 48.35
N MET A 313 21.42 -7.10 47.95
CA MET A 313 20.69 -5.85 48.19
C MET A 313 20.05 -5.75 49.59
N ARG A 314 20.01 -6.86 50.36
CA ARG A 314 19.41 -6.91 51.70
C ARG A 314 20.46 -7.13 52.81
N GLY A 315 21.65 -7.55 52.45
CA GLY A 315 22.75 -7.82 53.37
C GLY A 315 23.72 -6.66 53.57
N GLY A 316 23.43 -5.51 52.95
CA GLY A 316 24.08 -4.24 53.21
C GLY A 316 23.08 -3.28 53.88
#